data_2e877d28bcf904ce3fb1b08dbf7bc75a
#
_entry.id   2e877d28bcf904ce3fb1b08dbf7bc75a
#
_cell.length_a   1.000
_cell.length_b   1.000
_cell.length_c   1.000
_cell.angle_alpha   90.00
_cell.angle_beta   90.00
_cell.angle_gamma   90.00
#
_symmetry.space_group_name_H-M   'P 1'
#
loop_
_entity.id
_entity.type
_entity.pdbx_description
1 polymer ?
#
loop_
_entity_poly.entity_id
_entity_poly.type
_entity_poly.pdbx_seq_one_letter_code
_entity_poly.pdbx_strand_id
1 'polypeptide(L)'
;MATEPTFEDLFRAARHSAYHLEMRDAYVLDQDYAEWTSGSRFDPAERWPWWIELVSGSVARGVDVRRARIVSEPISPYVRYEYELTSGHNIKAGESVRWLPRRETSGLALPGNDLWLFDGTSVLFNHFDGNGEMTGEELVTDPAVVELCASAFTAVWARAIPHEDYQPV
;
A
#
# COMPACT_ATOMS: atom_id res chain seq x y z
N MET A 1 22.21 20.67 -7.42
CA MET A 1 21.37 20.13 -6.33
C MET A 1 20.95 18.73 -6.75
N ALA A 2 21.19 17.72 -5.92
CA ALA A 2 20.67 16.38 -6.22
C ALA A 2 19.12 16.47 -6.16
N THR A 3 18.45 15.97 -7.18
CA THR A 3 17.00 15.81 -7.17
C THR A 3 16.64 14.76 -6.12
N GLU A 4 15.57 14.99 -5.37
CA GLU A 4 15.03 13.97 -4.47
C GLU A 4 14.69 12.70 -5.26
N PRO A 5 14.94 11.50 -4.70
CA PRO A 5 14.63 10.25 -5.39
C PRO A 5 13.11 10.13 -5.59
N THR A 6 12.72 9.64 -6.74
CA THR A 6 11.32 9.31 -7.02
C THR A 6 10.91 8.01 -6.30
N PHE A 7 9.60 7.75 -6.21
CA PHE A 7 9.07 6.48 -5.72
C PHE A 7 9.72 5.27 -6.40
N GLU A 8 9.84 5.33 -7.73
CA GLU A 8 10.47 4.24 -8.48
C GLU A 8 11.97 4.09 -8.17
N ASP A 9 12.68 5.20 -7.94
CA ASP A 9 14.09 5.15 -7.54
C ASP A 9 14.26 4.48 -6.18
N LEU A 10 13.37 4.76 -5.23
CA LEU A 10 13.37 4.12 -3.91
C LEU A 10 13.12 2.61 -4.02
N PHE A 11 12.16 2.19 -4.85
CA PHE A 11 11.89 0.78 -5.12
C PHE A 11 13.10 0.06 -5.75
N ARG A 12 13.71 0.68 -6.75
CA ARG A 12 14.90 0.12 -7.41
C ARG A 12 16.13 0.07 -6.50
N ALA A 13 16.23 1.01 -5.56
CA ALA A 13 17.31 1.06 -4.59
C ALA A 13 17.13 0.10 -3.41
N ALA A 14 15.91 -0.31 -3.09
CA ALA A 14 15.59 -1.22 -2.00
C ALA A 14 16.30 -2.57 -2.15
N ARG A 15 16.86 -3.07 -1.04
CA ARG A 15 17.65 -4.30 -0.99
C ARG A 15 17.06 -5.39 -0.12
N HIS A 16 16.24 -5.03 0.87
CA HIS A 16 15.71 -5.95 1.87
C HIS A 16 14.19 -5.94 1.92
N SER A 17 13.57 -4.76 1.95
CA SER A 17 12.12 -4.65 2.16
C SER A 17 11.53 -3.37 1.59
N ALA A 18 10.26 -3.47 1.17
CA ALA A 18 9.41 -2.35 0.81
C ALA A 18 8.01 -2.63 1.37
N TYR A 19 7.63 -1.93 2.45
CA TYR A 19 6.39 -2.16 3.17
C TYR A 19 5.46 -0.97 3.03
N HIS A 20 4.24 -1.24 2.58
CA HIS A 20 3.20 -0.23 2.40
C HIS A 20 2.11 -0.35 3.45
N LEU A 21 1.80 0.75 4.13
CA LEU A 21 0.67 0.86 5.05
C LEU A 21 -0.37 1.80 4.46
N GLU A 22 -1.54 1.27 4.13
CA GLU A 22 -2.71 2.01 3.67
C GLU A 22 -3.76 2.06 4.79
N MET A 23 -4.25 3.27 5.09
CA MET A 23 -5.16 3.49 6.22
C MET A 23 -6.46 4.20 5.82
N ARG A 24 -6.71 4.41 4.52
CA ARG A 24 -7.88 5.11 4.00
C ARG A 24 -8.88 4.12 3.41
N ASP A 25 -10.17 4.45 3.52
CA ASP A 25 -11.26 3.65 2.95
C ASP A 25 -11.69 4.12 1.55
N ALA A 26 -11.07 5.19 1.04
CA ALA A 26 -11.26 5.70 -0.31
C ALA A 26 -10.07 6.59 -0.71
N TYR A 27 -9.77 6.55 -2.00
CA TYR A 27 -8.86 7.47 -2.68
C TYR A 27 -9.63 8.17 -3.80
N VAL A 28 -9.03 9.14 -4.48
CA VAL A 28 -9.70 9.78 -5.62
C VAL A 28 -10.14 8.74 -6.64
N LEU A 29 -11.37 8.89 -7.06
CA LEU A 29 -12.00 8.01 -8.04
C LEU A 29 -11.39 8.29 -9.40
N ASP A 30 -10.53 7.41 -9.86
CA ASP A 30 -9.95 7.46 -11.18
C ASP A 30 -10.88 6.85 -12.25
N GLN A 31 -10.46 6.93 -13.49
CA GLN A 31 -11.22 6.38 -14.62
C GLN A 31 -11.38 4.85 -14.49
N ASP A 32 -10.38 4.16 -13.97
CA ASP A 32 -10.39 2.70 -13.82
C ASP A 32 -11.43 2.25 -12.78
N TYR A 33 -11.58 3.01 -11.69
CA TYR A 33 -12.66 2.78 -10.72
C TYR A 33 -14.04 3.06 -11.32
N ALA A 34 -14.18 4.14 -12.09
CA ALA A 34 -15.44 4.44 -12.77
C ALA A 34 -15.82 3.36 -13.78
N GLU A 35 -14.84 2.83 -14.52
CA GLU A 35 -15.02 1.70 -15.45
C GLU A 35 -15.48 0.45 -14.68
N TRP A 36 -14.83 0.12 -13.56
CA TRP A 36 -15.20 -1.02 -12.73
C TRP A 36 -16.63 -0.89 -12.17
N THR A 37 -17.02 0.28 -11.67
CA THR A 37 -18.37 0.53 -11.14
C THR A 37 -19.46 0.45 -12.20
N SER A 38 -19.13 0.71 -13.47
CA SER A 38 -20.03 0.53 -14.60
C SER A 38 -20.28 -0.94 -14.97
N GLY A 39 -19.58 -1.88 -14.33
CA GLY A 39 -19.67 -3.31 -14.58
C GLY A 39 -18.60 -3.88 -15.52
N SER A 40 -17.74 -3.04 -16.08
CA SER A 40 -16.58 -3.50 -16.85
C SER A 40 -15.54 -4.16 -15.95
N ARG A 41 -14.85 -5.15 -16.51
CA ARG A 41 -13.71 -5.81 -15.84
C ARG A 41 -12.52 -5.83 -16.79
N PHE A 42 -11.35 -5.61 -16.22
CA PHE A 42 -10.08 -5.61 -16.94
C PHE A 42 -9.04 -6.45 -16.19
N ASP A 43 -8.02 -6.93 -16.88
CA ASP A 43 -6.85 -7.54 -16.23
C ASP A 43 -5.94 -6.41 -15.71
N PRO A 44 -5.77 -6.27 -14.40
CA PRO A 44 -4.91 -5.22 -13.83
C PRO A 44 -3.44 -5.36 -14.25
N ALA A 45 -2.97 -6.57 -14.57
CA ALA A 45 -1.60 -6.75 -15.04
C ALA A 45 -1.40 -6.19 -16.48
N GLU A 46 -2.44 -6.24 -17.30
CA GLU A 46 -2.42 -5.61 -18.62
C GLU A 46 -2.64 -4.09 -18.53
N ARG A 47 -3.43 -3.63 -17.56
CA ARG A 47 -3.74 -2.20 -17.35
C ARG A 47 -2.56 -1.44 -16.76
N TRP A 48 -1.85 -2.05 -15.78
CA TRP A 48 -0.71 -1.43 -15.09
C TRP A 48 0.55 -2.31 -15.16
N PRO A 49 1.09 -2.60 -16.36
CA PRO A 49 2.26 -3.47 -16.52
C PRO A 49 3.50 -2.92 -15.81
N TRP A 50 3.63 -1.58 -15.71
CA TRP A 50 4.73 -0.93 -15.03
C TRP A 50 4.86 -1.33 -13.56
N TRP A 51 3.72 -1.51 -12.86
CA TRP A 51 3.70 -1.96 -11.47
C TRP A 51 4.17 -3.40 -11.35
N ILE A 52 3.66 -4.27 -12.20
CA ILE A 52 4.07 -5.68 -12.25
C ILE A 52 5.58 -5.77 -12.47
N GLU A 53 6.13 -5.01 -13.42
CA GLU A 53 7.56 -5.00 -13.72
C GLU A 53 8.39 -4.47 -12.55
N LEU A 54 8.01 -3.35 -11.95
CA LEU A 54 8.72 -2.73 -10.83
C LEU A 54 8.79 -3.65 -9.63
N VAL A 55 7.65 -4.19 -9.20
CA VAL A 55 7.56 -5.02 -8.00
C VAL A 55 8.17 -6.40 -8.23
N SER A 56 7.84 -7.08 -9.33
CA SER A 56 8.41 -8.40 -9.61
C SER A 56 9.93 -8.35 -9.78
N GLY A 57 10.45 -7.27 -10.38
CA GLY A 57 11.89 -7.02 -10.48
C GLY A 57 12.55 -6.84 -9.10
N SER A 58 11.86 -6.19 -8.17
CA SER A 58 12.34 -6.05 -6.79
C SER A 58 12.32 -7.37 -6.03
N VAL A 59 11.23 -8.12 -6.14
CA VAL A 59 11.09 -9.46 -5.54
C VAL A 59 12.15 -10.42 -6.09
N ALA A 60 12.43 -10.37 -7.38
CA ALA A 60 13.50 -11.18 -8.01
C ALA A 60 14.90 -10.87 -7.47
N ARG A 61 15.12 -9.65 -6.98
CA ARG A 61 16.36 -9.26 -6.28
C ARG A 61 16.39 -9.67 -4.80
N GLY A 62 15.31 -10.27 -4.27
CA GLY A 62 15.19 -10.70 -2.89
C GLY A 62 14.56 -9.65 -1.95
N VAL A 63 13.94 -8.59 -2.49
CA VAL A 63 13.21 -7.61 -1.69
C VAL A 63 11.88 -8.21 -1.23
N ASP A 64 11.61 -8.17 0.07
CA ASP A 64 10.32 -8.55 0.66
C ASP A 64 9.34 -7.38 0.50
N VAL A 65 8.32 -7.55 -0.35
CA VAL A 65 7.32 -6.50 -0.62
C VAL A 65 6.00 -6.88 0.06
N ARG A 66 5.55 -6.03 0.97
CA ARG A 66 4.33 -6.25 1.76
C ARG A 66 3.41 -5.04 1.70
N ARG A 67 2.11 -5.33 1.76
CA ARG A 67 1.06 -4.31 1.85
C ARG A 67 0.08 -4.68 2.95
N ALA A 68 -0.12 -3.78 3.89
CA ALA A 68 -1.15 -3.89 4.91
C ALA A 68 -2.22 -2.82 4.68
N ARG A 69 -3.48 -3.23 4.58
CA ARG A 69 -4.64 -2.34 4.42
C ARG A 69 -5.49 -2.35 5.68
N ILE A 70 -5.61 -1.20 6.33
CA ILE A 70 -6.55 -0.99 7.43
C ILE A 70 -7.86 -0.49 6.82
N VAL A 71 -8.93 -1.25 6.98
CA VAL A 71 -10.22 -0.98 6.33
C VAL A 71 -11.36 -0.93 7.33
N SER A 72 -12.29 0.00 7.15
CA SER A 72 -13.52 0.04 7.91
C SER A 72 -14.50 -1.02 7.38
N GLU A 73 -15.26 -1.64 8.29
CA GLU A 73 -16.27 -2.64 7.93
C GLU A 73 -17.66 -2.17 8.39
N PRO A 74 -18.70 -2.34 7.58
CA PRO A 74 -18.70 -2.89 6.21
C PRO A 74 -17.82 -2.10 5.26
N ILE A 75 -17.14 -2.81 4.33
CA ILE A 75 -16.19 -2.17 3.43
C ILE A 75 -16.89 -1.23 2.44
N SER A 76 -16.18 -0.15 2.06
CA SER A 76 -16.65 0.77 1.02
C SER A 76 -16.64 0.11 -0.37
N PRO A 77 -17.41 0.64 -1.35
CA PRO A 77 -17.32 0.20 -2.73
C PRO A 77 -15.90 0.30 -3.30
N TYR A 78 -15.13 1.32 -2.88
CA TYR A 78 -13.74 1.49 -3.30
C TYR A 78 -12.84 0.36 -2.75
N VAL A 79 -12.96 0.03 -1.47
CA VAL A 79 -12.21 -1.09 -0.88
C VAL A 79 -12.58 -2.42 -1.52
N ARG A 80 -13.84 -2.61 -1.95
CA ARG A 80 -14.24 -3.80 -2.70
C ARG A 80 -13.56 -3.86 -4.07
N TYR A 81 -13.46 -2.74 -4.76
CA TYR A 81 -12.70 -2.63 -5.99
C TYR A 81 -11.23 -3.03 -5.80
N GLU A 82 -10.57 -2.49 -4.78
CA GLU A 82 -9.19 -2.87 -4.44
C GLU A 82 -9.07 -4.35 -4.10
N TYR A 83 -10.02 -4.90 -3.34
CA TYR A 83 -10.02 -6.30 -2.97
C TYR A 83 -10.10 -7.22 -4.20
N GLU A 84 -10.99 -6.92 -5.14
CA GLU A 84 -11.15 -7.71 -6.36
C GLU A 84 -9.90 -7.66 -7.26
N LEU A 85 -9.20 -6.54 -7.31
CA LEU A 85 -8.00 -6.37 -8.12
C LEU A 85 -6.72 -6.94 -7.47
N THR A 86 -6.70 -7.12 -6.16
CA THR A 86 -5.49 -7.46 -5.39
C THR A 86 -4.80 -8.73 -5.91
N SER A 87 -5.53 -9.80 -6.20
CA SER A 87 -4.93 -11.05 -6.69
C SER A 87 -4.26 -10.89 -8.06
N GLY A 88 -4.93 -10.22 -9.00
CA GLY A 88 -4.43 -10.02 -10.37
C GLY A 88 -3.40 -8.91 -10.51
N HIS A 89 -3.25 -8.08 -9.49
CA HIS A 89 -2.33 -6.94 -9.48
C HIS A 89 -1.20 -7.14 -8.46
N ASN A 90 -1.49 -6.90 -7.20
CA ASN A 90 -0.49 -6.88 -6.13
C ASN A 90 0.18 -8.25 -5.93
N ILE A 91 -0.62 -9.30 -5.74
CA ILE A 91 -0.12 -10.65 -5.49
C ILE A 91 0.58 -11.20 -6.73
N LYS A 92 0.03 -10.95 -7.92
CA LYS A 92 0.67 -11.35 -9.19
C LYS A 92 2.03 -10.69 -9.38
N ALA A 93 2.21 -9.46 -8.91
CA ALA A 93 3.50 -8.77 -8.91
C ALA A 93 4.50 -9.33 -7.89
N GLY A 94 4.03 -10.08 -6.88
CA GLY A 94 4.84 -10.67 -5.83
C GLY A 94 4.71 -10.01 -4.46
N GLU A 95 3.75 -9.10 -4.28
CA GLU A 95 3.44 -8.54 -2.95
C GLU A 95 2.74 -9.59 -2.07
N SER A 96 3.07 -9.59 -0.77
CA SER A 96 2.21 -10.18 0.25
C SER A 96 1.21 -9.13 0.73
N VAL A 97 -0.09 -9.42 0.68
CA VAL A 97 -1.14 -8.47 1.05
C VAL A 97 -1.95 -8.99 2.23
N ARG A 98 -2.17 -8.13 3.23
CA ARG A 98 -3.02 -8.42 4.40
C ARG A 98 -3.99 -7.29 4.66
N TRP A 99 -5.11 -7.65 5.29
CA TRP A 99 -6.23 -6.77 5.61
C TRP A 99 -6.47 -6.75 7.12
N LEU A 100 -6.63 -5.56 7.70
CA LEU A 100 -6.94 -5.42 9.13
C LEU A 100 -8.22 -4.59 9.30
N PRO A 101 -9.28 -5.16 9.89
CA PRO A 101 -10.45 -4.38 10.28
C PRO A 101 -10.06 -3.22 11.19
N ARG A 102 -10.45 -2.01 10.83
CA ARG A 102 -10.08 -0.78 11.56
C ARG A 102 -10.44 -0.84 13.03
N ARG A 103 -11.56 -1.48 13.40
CA ARG A 103 -11.95 -1.67 14.81
C ARG A 103 -10.89 -2.37 15.67
N GLU A 104 -9.98 -3.13 15.04
CA GLU A 104 -8.91 -3.86 15.73
C GLU A 104 -7.64 -3.00 15.91
N THR A 105 -7.64 -1.79 15.37
CA THR A 105 -6.51 -0.87 15.47
C THR A 105 -6.59 0.14 16.61
N SER A 106 -7.69 0.17 17.37
CA SER A 106 -7.93 1.19 18.40
C SER A 106 -6.83 1.30 19.47
N GLY A 107 -6.11 0.23 19.72
CA GLY A 107 -4.99 0.19 20.68
C GLY A 107 -3.61 0.28 20.02
N LEU A 108 -3.53 0.62 18.73
CA LEU A 108 -2.26 0.75 17.99
C LEU A 108 -1.84 2.20 17.86
N ALA A 109 -0.55 2.48 18.09
CA ALA A 109 0.06 3.75 17.71
C ALA A 109 0.33 3.72 16.20
N LEU A 110 -0.43 4.50 15.44
CA LEU A 110 -0.33 4.58 13.98
C LEU A 110 0.18 5.95 13.55
N PRO A 111 0.98 6.04 12.47
CA PRO A 111 1.32 7.31 11.84
C PRO A 111 0.08 7.98 11.24
N GLY A 112 0.16 9.29 11.02
CA GLY A 112 -0.97 10.09 10.54
C GLY A 112 -1.31 9.93 9.06
N ASN A 113 -0.40 9.41 8.24
CA ASN A 113 -0.53 9.29 6.79
C ASN A 113 -0.15 7.90 6.30
N ASP A 114 -0.68 7.52 5.14
CA ASP A 114 -0.24 6.34 4.41
C ASP A 114 1.24 6.47 4.06
N LEU A 115 1.93 5.34 3.99
CA LEU A 115 3.38 5.36 3.82
C LEU A 115 3.93 4.11 3.12
N TRP A 116 5.12 4.29 2.54
CA TRP A 116 6.04 3.22 2.20
C TRP A 116 7.27 3.28 3.12
N LEU A 117 7.65 2.15 3.69
CA LEU A 117 8.86 1.98 4.49
C LEU A 117 9.86 1.14 3.68
N PHE A 118 11.01 1.73 3.33
CA PHE A 118 12.06 1.07 2.55
C PHE A 118 13.23 0.67 3.46
N ASP A 119 13.59 -0.60 3.44
CA ASP A 119 14.74 -1.19 4.15
C ASP A 119 14.79 -0.88 5.66
N GLY A 120 13.69 -0.43 6.26
CA GLY A 120 13.66 0.04 7.64
C GLY A 120 14.50 1.29 7.93
N THR A 121 14.85 2.04 6.89
CA THR A 121 15.76 3.21 6.99
C THR A 121 15.16 4.51 6.45
N SER A 122 14.14 4.43 5.62
CA SER A 122 13.46 5.61 5.08
C SER A 122 11.96 5.37 4.93
N VAL A 123 11.19 6.43 5.10
CA VAL A 123 9.73 6.43 4.95
C VAL A 123 9.35 7.46 3.90
N LEU A 124 8.54 7.04 2.93
CA LEU A 124 7.89 7.93 1.98
C LEU A 124 6.41 8.06 2.39
N PHE A 125 6.02 9.18 2.95
CA PHE A 125 4.63 9.48 3.25
C PHE A 125 3.87 9.93 2.02
N ASN A 126 2.61 9.49 1.92
CA ASN A 126 1.67 9.95 0.90
C ASN A 126 0.68 10.93 1.55
N HIS A 127 0.63 12.16 1.04
CA HIS A 127 -0.27 13.20 1.51
C HIS A 127 -1.49 13.31 0.62
N PHE A 128 -2.66 13.43 1.25
CA PHE A 128 -3.94 13.55 0.57
C PHE A 128 -4.68 14.78 1.09
N ASP A 129 -5.43 15.45 0.21
CA ASP A 129 -6.35 16.51 0.61
C ASP A 129 -7.62 15.93 1.25
N GLY A 130 -8.53 16.82 1.68
CA GLY A 130 -9.80 16.44 2.31
C GLY A 130 -10.76 15.70 1.37
N ASN A 131 -10.54 15.74 0.06
CA ASN A 131 -11.31 15.01 -0.93
C ASN A 131 -10.69 13.64 -1.28
N GLY A 132 -9.49 13.34 -0.77
CA GLY A 132 -8.78 12.10 -1.03
C GLY A 132 -7.89 12.14 -2.27
N GLU A 133 -7.60 13.33 -2.80
CA GLU A 133 -6.66 13.51 -3.90
C GLU A 133 -5.23 13.56 -3.35
N MET A 134 -4.32 12.82 -3.98
CA MET A 134 -2.92 12.82 -3.59
C MET A 134 -2.28 14.17 -3.94
N THR A 135 -1.77 14.86 -2.93
CA THR A 135 -1.22 16.21 -3.07
C THR A 135 0.30 16.25 -3.04
N GLY A 136 0.95 15.15 -2.67
CA GLY A 136 2.40 15.04 -2.66
C GLY A 136 2.93 13.87 -1.86
N GLU A 137 4.23 13.75 -1.87
CA GLU A 137 5.00 12.76 -1.13
C GLU A 137 6.06 13.46 -0.27
N GLU A 138 6.42 12.85 0.84
CA GLU A 138 7.47 13.35 1.74
C GLU A 138 8.41 12.22 2.13
N LEU A 139 9.68 12.35 1.75
CA LEU A 139 10.72 11.39 2.14
C LEU A 139 11.32 11.79 3.48
N VAL A 140 11.24 10.89 4.47
CA VAL A 140 11.74 11.09 5.83
C VAL A 140 12.75 9.99 6.18
N THR A 141 13.89 10.41 6.73
CA THR A 141 14.97 9.52 7.20
C THR A 141 15.27 9.73 8.69
N ASP A 142 14.48 10.55 9.39
CA ASP A 142 14.62 10.72 10.84
C ASP A 142 14.42 9.38 11.55
N PRO A 143 15.40 8.90 12.35
CA PRO A 143 15.32 7.58 12.98
C PRO A 143 14.12 7.38 13.89
N ALA A 144 13.65 8.44 14.57
CA ALA A 144 12.49 8.34 15.45
C ALA A 144 11.19 8.15 14.66
N VAL A 145 11.06 8.82 13.51
CA VAL A 145 9.91 8.68 12.60
C VAL A 145 9.93 7.30 11.94
N VAL A 146 11.10 6.87 11.47
CA VAL A 146 11.28 5.53 10.86
C VAL A 146 10.90 4.44 11.86
N GLU A 147 11.37 4.53 13.10
CA GLU A 147 11.04 3.56 14.17
C GLU A 147 9.54 3.53 14.47
N LEU A 148 8.88 4.68 14.56
CA LEU A 148 7.42 4.76 14.73
C LEU A 148 6.70 4.02 13.60
N CYS A 149 7.07 4.26 12.36
CA CYS A 149 6.45 3.63 11.20
C CYS A 149 6.73 2.13 11.11
N ALA A 150 7.96 1.70 11.41
CA ALA A 150 8.35 0.30 11.44
C ALA A 150 7.60 -0.48 12.52
N SER A 151 7.50 0.08 13.72
CA SER A 151 6.75 -0.50 14.84
C SER A 151 5.26 -0.59 14.53
N ALA A 152 4.68 0.47 13.93
CA ALA A 152 3.28 0.48 13.51
C ALA A 152 3.00 -0.59 12.46
N PHE A 153 3.83 -0.67 11.41
CA PHE A 153 3.66 -1.70 10.36
C PHE A 153 3.75 -3.11 10.95
N THR A 154 4.73 -3.36 11.80
CA THR A 154 4.91 -4.68 12.45
C THR A 154 3.69 -5.06 13.27
N ALA A 155 3.14 -4.12 14.07
CA ALA A 155 1.96 -4.37 14.90
C ALA A 155 0.70 -4.62 14.06
N VAL A 156 0.52 -3.89 12.97
CA VAL A 156 -0.57 -4.08 12.01
C VAL A 156 -0.42 -5.42 11.31
N TRP A 157 0.75 -5.73 10.77
CA TRP A 157 1.02 -6.95 10.03
C TRP A 157 0.77 -8.22 10.85
N ALA A 158 1.14 -8.19 12.13
CA ALA A 158 0.95 -9.33 13.04
C ALA A 158 -0.52 -9.66 13.29
N ARG A 159 -1.43 -8.69 13.17
CA ARG A 159 -2.89 -8.85 13.39
C ARG A 159 -3.65 -9.02 12.09
N ALA A 160 -3.10 -8.53 10.99
CA ALA A 160 -3.78 -8.48 9.70
C ALA A 160 -3.97 -9.89 9.10
N ILE A 161 -5.09 -10.08 8.43
CA ILE A 161 -5.53 -11.32 7.82
C ILE A 161 -4.94 -11.41 6.41
N PRO A 162 -4.28 -12.52 6.01
CA PRO A 162 -3.84 -12.73 4.63
C PRO A 162 -4.99 -12.58 3.63
N HIS A 163 -4.69 -12.09 2.43
CA HIS A 163 -5.72 -11.81 1.42
C HIS A 163 -6.58 -13.04 1.09
N GLU A 164 -5.98 -14.21 1.00
CA GLU A 164 -6.66 -15.47 0.72
C GLU A 164 -7.64 -15.90 1.82
N ASP A 165 -7.44 -15.44 3.05
CA ASP A 165 -8.26 -15.75 4.22
C ASP A 165 -9.25 -14.64 4.57
N TYR A 166 -9.03 -13.41 4.08
CA TYR A 166 -9.87 -12.26 4.36
C TYR A 166 -11.18 -12.33 3.59
N GLN A 167 -12.29 -12.22 4.31
CA GLN A 167 -13.63 -12.17 3.74
C GLN A 167 -14.23 -10.80 4.01
N PRO A 168 -14.34 -9.94 2.99
CA PRO A 168 -14.92 -8.60 3.15
C PRO A 168 -16.38 -8.64 3.57
N VAL A 169 -16.71 -7.86 4.56
CA VAL A 169 -18.08 -7.74 5.12
C VAL A 169 -18.70 -6.41 4.71
#